data_22b80824e86b8648a12ec11b25526e93
#
_entry.id   22b80824e86b8648a12ec11b25526e93
#
_cell.length_a   1.000
_cell.length_b   1.000
_cell.length_c   1.000
_cell.angle_alpha   90.00
_cell.angle_beta   90.00
_cell.angle_gamma   90.00
#
_symmetry.space_group_name_H-M   'P 1'
#
loop_
_entity.id
_entity.type
_entity.pdbx_description
1 polymer ?
#
loop_
_entity_poly.entity_id
_entity_poly.type
_entity_poly.pdbx_seq_one_letter_code
_entity_poly.pdbx_strand_id
1 'polypeptide(L)' 'MGSDIIRNQIRRFRFEYGEMTQEELARRVGCSRQTIIALEAGRYQASLGLAFRLATCFGVRIEELFQYSGQSASNAAGKF' A
#
# COMPACT_ATOMS: atom_id res chain seq x y z
N MET A 1 -18.52 -3.63 -13.60
CA MET A 1 -18.09 -3.11 -12.69
C MET A 1 -16.77 -2.76 -12.69
N GLY A 2 -16.39 -1.80 -12.66
CA GLY A 2 -15.11 -1.36 -12.70
C GLY A 2 -14.33 -1.94 -11.63
N SER A 3 -13.13 -2.11 -11.80
CA SER A 3 -12.34 -2.56 -10.80
C SER A 3 -11.46 -1.49 -10.33
N ASP A 4 -11.25 -1.43 -9.08
CA ASP A 4 -10.34 -0.48 -8.50
C ASP A 4 -8.95 -1.01 -8.68
N ILE A 5 -8.08 -0.16 -9.13
CA ILE A 5 -6.70 -0.52 -9.24
C ILE A 5 -5.94 0.33 -8.26
N ILE A 6 -5.37 -0.31 -7.28
CA ILE A 6 -4.60 0.38 -6.27
C ILE A 6 -3.18 -0.12 -6.37
N ARG A 7 -2.27 0.78 -6.68
CA ARG A 7 -0.87 0.44 -6.76
C ARG A 7 -0.21 0.90 -5.49
N ASN A 8 0.87 0.30 -5.15
CA ASN A 8 1.55 0.71 -3.95
C ASN A 8 3.03 0.87 -4.20
N GLN A 9 3.68 1.59 -3.29
CA GLN A 9 5.09 1.84 -3.37
C GLN A 9 5.79 1.19 -2.19
N ILE A 10 5.24 0.11 -1.67
CA ILE A 10 5.79 -0.52 -0.48
C ILE A 10 7.24 -0.93 -0.69
N ARG A 11 7.54 -1.55 -1.82
CA ARG A 11 8.89 -2.00 -2.07
C ARG A 11 9.87 -0.83 -2.12
N ARG A 12 9.47 0.26 -2.76
CA ARG A 12 10.32 1.42 -2.85
C ARG A 12 10.60 1.99 -1.47
N PHE A 13 9.57 2.13 -0.64
CA PHE A 13 9.79 2.68 0.70
C PHE A 13 10.61 1.73 1.57
N ARG A 14 10.48 0.41 1.37
CA ARG A 14 11.31 -0.52 2.11
C ARG A 14 12.78 -0.27 1.81
N PHE A 15 13.11 -0.09 0.54
CA PHE A 15 14.48 0.13 0.18
C PHE A 15 14.97 1.50 0.68
N GLU A 16 14.15 2.52 0.57
CA GLU A 16 14.54 3.83 1.02
C GLU A 16 14.68 3.90 2.53
N TYR A 17 14.03 3.00 3.22
CA TYR A 17 14.06 3.02 4.65
C TYR A 17 15.12 2.06 5.18
N GLY A 18 16.27 2.00 4.54
CA GLY A 18 17.39 1.19 4.99
C GLY A 18 17.35 -0.24 4.47
N GLU A 19 16.77 -0.44 3.31
CA GLU A 19 16.68 -1.76 2.72
C GLU A 19 15.99 -2.77 3.63
N MET A 20 14.86 -2.37 4.16
CA MET A 20 14.10 -3.22 5.05
C MET A 20 13.59 -4.44 4.31
N THR A 21 13.69 -5.62 4.92
CA THR A 21 13.20 -6.83 4.28
C THR A 21 11.69 -6.93 4.41
N GLN A 22 11.08 -7.77 3.61
CA GLN A 22 9.65 -8.01 3.70
C GLN A 22 9.29 -8.57 5.07
N GLU A 23 10.14 -9.42 5.61
CA GLU A 23 9.88 -10.01 6.90
C GLU A 23 9.94 -8.96 8.01
N GLU A 24 10.88 -8.06 7.93
CA GLU A 24 11.01 -7.02 8.92
C GLU A 24 9.78 -6.12 8.87
N LEU A 25 9.34 -5.75 7.68
CA LEU A 25 8.17 -4.91 7.52
C LEU A 25 6.95 -5.61 8.09
N ALA A 26 6.79 -6.89 7.78
CA ALA A 26 5.64 -7.66 8.26
C ALA A 26 5.60 -7.65 9.78
N ARG A 27 6.74 -7.82 10.40
CA ARG A 27 6.82 -7.83 11.84
C ARG A 27 6.44 -6.48 12.41
N ARG A 28 6.90 -5.41 11.80
CA ARG A 28 6.62 -4.08 12.29
C ARG A 28 5.16 -3.68 12.20
N VAL A 29 4.49 -4.12 11.16
CA VAL A 29 3.09 -3.74 10.97
C VAL A 29 2.10 -4.81 11.42
N GLY A 30 2.61 -5.93 11.91
CA GLY A 30 1.74 -6.95 12.48
C GLY A 30 0.98 -7.79 11.48
N CYS A 31 1.64 -8.22 10.43
CA CYS A 31 1.01 -9.14 9.50
C CYS A 31 2.06 -10.17 9.09
N SER A 32 1.69 -11.12 8.27
CA SER A 32 2.61 -12.15 7.86
C SER A 32 3.46 -11.68 6.69
N ARG A 33 4.58 -12.32 6.50
CA ARG A 33 5.44 -12.02 5.37
C ARG A 33 4.70 -12.29 4.07
N GLN A 34 3.88 -13.35 4.04
CA GLN A 34 3.11 -13.67 2.87
C GLN A 34 2.17 -12.53 2.49
N THR A 35 1.62 -11.83 3.47
CA THR A 35 0.76 -10.70 3.21
C THR A 35 1.54 -9.58 2.51
N ILE A 36 2.77 -9.32 2.97
CA ILE A 36 3.57 -8.27 2.34
C ILE A 36 3.91 -8.68 0.90
N ILE A 37 4.26 -9.95 0.69
CA ILE A 37 4.59 -10.42 -0.63
C ILE A 37 3.39 -10.24 -1.56
N ALA A 38 2.20 -10.61 -1.09
CA ALA A 38 1.01 -10.51 -1.92
C ALA A 38 0.64 -9.06 -2.20
N LEU A 39 0.85 -8.18 -1.22
CA LEU A 39 0.57 -6.77 -1.39
C LEU A 39 1.48 -6.19 -2.46
N GLU A 40 2.76 -6.46 -2.37
CA GLU A 40 3.71 -5.90 -3.33
C GLU A 40 3.48 -6.44 -4.73
N ALA A 41 2.97 -7.64 -4.82
CA ALA A 41 2.70 -8.25 -6.10
C ALA A 41 1.35 -7.82 -6.68
N GLY A 42 0.59 -7.07 -5.92
CA GLY A 42 -0.72 -6.62 -6.40
C GLY A 42 -1.81 -7.67 -6.35
N ARG A 43 -1.57 -8.76 -5.64
CA ARG A 43 -2.56 -9.82 -5.55
C ARG A 43 -3.48 -9.72 -4.35
N TYR A 44 -3.24 -8.77 -3.50
CA TYR A 44 -4.01 -8.61 -2.30
C TYR A 44 -4.06 -7.14 -1.95
N GLN A 45 -5.18 -6.66 -1.50
CA GLN A 45 -5.30 -5.27 -1.12
C GLN A 45 -5.36 -5.18 0.38
N ALA A 46 -4.66 -4.23 0.93
CA ALA A 46 -4.59 -4.08 2.36
C ALA A 46 -5.92 -3.62 2.92
N SER A 47 -6.26 -4.09 4.11
CA SER A 47 -7.36 -3.53 4.83
C SER A 47 -6.98 -2.09 5.16
N LEU A 48 -7.95 -1.29 5.48
CA LEU A 48 -7.68 0.10 5.80
C LEU A 48 -6.75 0.19 7.00
N GLY A 49 -6.96 -0.66 7.99
CA GLY A 49 -6.09 -0.64 9.16
C GLY A 49 -4.65 -0.97 8.80
N LEU A 50 -4.45 -1.99 7.99
CA LEU A 50 -3.10 -2.37 7.60
C LEU A 50 -2.47 -1.25 6.76
N ALA A 51 -3.26 -0.62 5.88
CA ALA A 51 -2.75 0.46 5.06
C ALA A 51 -2.25 1.61 5.92
N PHE A 52 -2.99 1.96 6.96
CA PHE A 52 -2.55 3.02 7.85
C PHE A 52 -1.32 2.61 8.65
N ARG A 53 -1.24 1.35 9.07
CA ARG A 53 -0.07 0.92 9.83
C ARG A 53 1.18 0.94 8.95
N LEU A 54 1.02 0.58 7.67
CA LEU A 54 2.14 0.63 6.75
C LEU A 54 2.60 2.07 6.54
N ALA A 55 1.68 2.98 6.32
CA ALA A 55 2.02 4.37 6.12
C ALA A 55 2.69 4.94 7.36
N THR A 56 2.19 4.59 8.53
CA THR A 56 2.78 5.06 9.77
C THR A 56 4.19 4.52 9.94
N CYS A 57 4.39 3.26 9.57
CA CYS A 57 5.69 2.64 9.72
C CYS A 57 6.75 3.39 8.90
N PHE A 58 6.38 3.81 7.72
CA PHE A 58 7.32 4.53 6.86
C PHE A 58 7.29 6.05 7.10
N GLY A 59 6.37 6.53 7.92
CA GLY A 59 6.28 7.94 8.19
C GLY A 59 5.82 8.75 6.99
N VAL A 60 4.98 8.17 6.17
CA VAL A 60 4.46 8.85 4.98
C VAL A 60 2.96 8.87 5.02
N ARG A 61 2.37 9.65 4.14
CA ARG A 61 0.92 9.72 4.07
C ARG A 61 0.44 8.52 3.29
N ILE A 62 -0.77 8.10 3.56
CA ILE A 62 -1.30 6.92 2.92
C ILE A 62 -1.35 7.09 1.41
N GLU A 63 -1.62 8.29 0.92
CA GLU A 63 -1.68 8.49 -0.51
C GLU A 63 -0.30 8.54 -1.17
N GLU A 64 0.75 8.62 -0.37
CA GLU A 64 2.07 8.51 -0.92
C GLU A 64 2.43 7.05 -1.09
N LEU A 65 1.85 6.20 -0.26
CA LEU A 65 2.15 4.79 -0.29
C LEU A 65 1.24 4.04 -1.24
N PHE A 66 -0.02 4.45 -1.33
CA PHE A 66 -0.98 3.79 -2.20
C PHE A 66 -1.56 4.78 -3.19
N GLN A 67 -1.62 4.40 -4.45
CA GLN A 67 -2.16 5.26 -5.47
C GLN A 67 -3.36 4.60 -6.11
N TYR A 68 -4.43 5.35 -6.23
CA TYR A 68 -5.65 4.83 -6.80
C TYR A 68 -5.76 5.24 -8.26
N SER A 69 -6.02 4.27 -9.13
CA SER A 69 -6.20 4.61 -10.49
C SER A 69 -7.43 3.92 -11.02
N GLY A 70 -8.51 4.09 -10.35
CA GLY A 70 -9.76 3.53 -10.76
C GLY A 70 -10.28 4.24 -11.95
N GLN A 71 -11.19 3.64 -12.69
CA GLN A 71 -11.71 4.18 -13.78
C GLN A 71 -12.46 5.38 -13.58
N SER A 72 -13.10 5.49 -12.50
CA SER A 72 -13.90 6.65 -12.31
C SER A 72 -13.15 7.85 -11.91
N ALA A 73 -11.90 7.74 -11.79
CA ALA A 73 -11.12 8.85 -11.35
C ALA A 73 -11.40 10.06 -12.16
N SER A 74 -11.57 9.88 -13.40
CA SER A 74 -11.73 11.02 -14.20
C SER A 74 -13.01 11.72 -13.94
N ASN A 75 -14.08 11.04 -13.79
CA ASN A 75 -15.24 11.76 -13.64
C ASN A 75 -15.51 12.06 -12.26
N ALA A 76 -14.95 11.39 -11.38
CA ALA A 76 -15.19 11.67 -10.02
C ALA A 76 -14.63 13.01 -9.66
N ALA A 77 -13.76 13.48 -10.43
CA ALA A 77 -13.16 14.71 -10.12
C ALA A 77 -14.21 15.72 -9.95
N GLY A 78 -14.19 16.36 -8.92
CA GLY A 78 -15.10 17.43 -8.71
C GLY A 78 -16.46 17.04 -8.23
N LYS A 79 -16.70 15.83 -8.06
CA LYS A 79 -17.93 15.47 -7.59
C LYS A 79 -18.00 15.53 -6.15
N PHE A 80 -17.01 15.46 -5.49
CA PHE A 80 -17.06 15.46 -4.04
C PHE A 80 -16.55 16.73 -3.44
#